data_b15ccc5cf95d94acd581e73a84097b77
#
_entry.id   b15ccc5cf95d94acd581e73a84097b77
#
_cell.length_a   1.000
_cell.length_b   1.000
_cell.length_c   1.000
_cell.angle_alpha   90.00
_cell.angle_beta   90.00
_cell.angle_gamma   90.00
#
_symmetry.space_group_name_H-M   'P 1'
#
loop_
_entity.id
_entity.type
_entity.pdbx_description
1 polymer ?
#
loop_
_entity_poly.entity_id
_entity_poly.type
_entity_poly.pdbx_seq_one_letter_code
_entity_poly.pdbx_strand_id
1 'polypeptide(L)'
;MLQNIEQPIRKITTEEIRKYLVDYQKINNCSKVTVDNIRRNISSFFSWLEEEDYILKSPMRRIHKIKTKQPVKEIISDEAIELLRDNCQCSRDLAMIDLLYSTGIRVGELVNLNVSDVDFEARECVVFGKGDKERKVYFDAKAKLHLQNYLMKRDDDNPALFVSLDAPHDRLKISGVEIRIRTLGRKLNMEKIHPHKFRRTMATRAIDKGMPIEQVQKILGHSQIDTTMQYAIVNQNNVKTSHQKFIA
;
A
#
# COMPACT_ATOMS: atom_id res chain seq x y z
N MET A 1 -19.81 -16.83 -4.82
CA MET A 1 -20.79 -16.63 -5.91
C MET A 1 -21.35 -17.97 -6.38
N LEU A 2 -20.54 -18.88 -6.91
CA LEU A 2 -21.03 -20.14 -7.48
C LEU A 2 -21.80 -21.03 -6.49
N GLN A 3 -21.48 -20.96 -5.20
CA GLN A 3 -22.22 -21.68 -4.14
C GLN A 3 -23.66 -21.18 -3.90
N ASN A 4 -23.97 -19.97 -4.39
CA ASN A 4 -25.28 -19.33 -4.21
C ASN A 4 -26.09 -19.27 -5.53
N ILE A 5 -25.57 -19.88 -6.61
CA ILE A 5 -26.22 -19.94 -7.92
C ILE A 5 -26.32 -21.44 -8.28
N GLU A 6 -27.51 -21.97 -8.16
CA GLU A 6 -27.81 -23.41 -8.40
C GLU A 6 -27.78 -23.81 -9.89
N GLN A 7 -27.40 -22.90 -10.79
CA GLN A 7 -27.39 -23.12 -12.23
C GLN A 7 -26.00 -23.42 -12.77
N PRO A 8 -25.89 -24.19 -13.86
CA PRO A 8 -24.65 -24.35 -14.61
C PRO A 8 -24.10 -22.99 -15.07
N ILE A 9 -22.79 -22.81 -15.03
CA ILE A 9 -22.09 -21.56 -15.37
C ILE A 9 -22.54 -21.00 -16.73
N ARG A 10 -22.79 -21.89 -17.71
CA ARG A 10 -23.24 -21.50 -19.07
C ARG A 10 -24.63 -20.89 -19.12
N LYS A 11 -25.43 -21.05 -18.09
CA LYS A 11 -26.81 -20.52 -18.01
C LYS A 11 -26.94 -19.27 -17.16
N ILE A 12 -25.86 -18.83 -16.50
CA ILE A 12 -25.86 -17.63 -15.65
C ILE A 12 -26.15 -16.39 -16.49
N THR A 13 -27.18 -15.65 -16.08
CA THR A 13 -27.64 -14.45 -16.77
C THR A 13 -27.09 -13.17 -16.14
N THR A 14 -27.13 -12.07 -16.91
CA THR A 14 -26.80 -10.72 -16.41
C THR A 14 -27.63 -10.34 -15.18
N GLU A 15 -28.92 -10.70 -15.15
CA GLU A 15 -29.83 -10.33 -14.06
C GLU A 15 -29.50 -11.08 -12.76
N GLU A 16 -29.13 -12.34 -12.84
CA GLU A 16 -28.70 -13.12 -11.67
C GLU A 16 -27.43 -12.55 -11.06
N ILE A 17 -26.47 -12.11 -11.87
CA ILE A 17 -25.28 -11.45 -11.36
C ILE A 17 -25.60 -10.09 -10.72
N ARG A 18 -26.49 -9.29 -11.31
CA ARG A 18 -26.96 -8.04 -10.71
C ARG A 18 -27.60 -8.27 -9.35
N LYS A 19 -28.51 -9.24 -9.29
CA LYS A 19 -29.16 -9.64 -8.04
C LYS A 19 -28.14 -10.06 -7.00
N TYR A 20 -27.21 -10.94 -7.38
CA TYR A 20 -26.12 -11.37 -6.49
C TYR A 20 -25.31 -10.19 -5.92
N LEU A 21 -24.92 -9.22 -6.75
CA LEU A 21 -24.14 -8.06 -6.29
C LEU A 21 -24.93 -7.19 -5.31
N VAL A 22 -26.23 -7.01 -5.55
CA VAL A 22 -27.13 -6.25 -4.65
C VAL A 22 -27.34 -6.99 -3.34
N ASP A 23 -27.62 -8.29 -3.39
CA ASP A 23 -27.87 -9.11 -2.21
C ASP A 23 -26.59 -9.23 -1.37
N TYR A 24 -25.43 -9.43 -2.02
CA TYR A 24 -24.14 -9.44 -1.34
C TYR A 24 -23.88 -8.13 -0.58
N GLN A 25 -24.17 -6.99 -1.21
CA GLN A 25 -24.02 -5.68 -0.56
C GLN A 25 -24.89 -5.57 0.69
N LYS A 26 -26.16 -5.99 0.61
CA LYS A 26 -27.11 -5.92 1.72
C LYS A 26 -26.73 -6.85 2.87
N ILE A 27 -26.45 -8.13 2.55
CA ILE A 27 -26.14 -9.16 3.56
C ILE A 27 -24.85 -8.81 4.32
N ASN A 28 -23.81 -8.37 3.61
CA ASN A 28 -22.51 -8.10 4.21
C ASN A 28 -22.32 -6.64 4.63
N ASN A 29 -23.31 -5.79 4.47
CA ASN A 29 -23.26 -4.35 4.75
C ASN A 29 -21.96 -3.70 4.23
N CYS A 30 -21.54 -4.05 3.01
CA CYS A 30 -20.25 -3.64 2.47
C CYS A 30 -20.36 -2.40 1.57
N SER A 31 -19.22 -1.71 1.40
CA SER A 31 -19.13 -0.49 0.61
C SER A 31 -19.34 -0.74 -0.89
N LYS A 32 -19.80 0.28 -1.63
CA LYS A 32 -19.86 0.24 -3.10
C LYS A 32 -18.53 -0.09 -3.76
N VAL A 33 -17.41 0.30 -3.14
CA VAL A 33 -16.05 -0.03 -3.61
C VAL A 33 -15.80 -1.53 -3.51
N THR A 34 -16.22 -2.16 -2.41
CA THR A 34 -16.14 -3.62 -2.23
C THR A 34 -16.96 -4.35 -3.29
N VAL A 35 -18.19 -3.88 -3.54
CA VAL A 35 -19.06 -4.46 -4.58
C VAL A 35 -18.44 -4.32 -5.97
N ASP A 36 -17.83 -3.15 -6.30
CA ASP A 36 -17.15 -2.98 -7.60
C ASP A 36 -15.91 -3.88 -7.73
N ASN A 37 -15.18 -4.16 -6.65
CA ASN A 37 -14.09 -5.13 -6.66
C ASN A 37 -14.60 -6.55 -6.96
N ILE A 38 -15.71 -6.97 -6.33
CA ILE A 38 -16.34 -8.26 -6.61
C ILE A 38 -16.81 -8.32 -8.06
N ARG A 39 -17.51 -7.27 -8.55
CA ARG A 39 -17.91 -7.14 -9.96
C ARG A 39 -16.71 -7.32 -10.89
N ARG A 40 -15.57 -6.71 -10.58
CA ARG A 40 -14.34 -6.81 -11.40
C ARG A 40 -13.80 -8.22 -11.45
N ASN A 41 -13.75 -8.91 -10.30
CA ASN A 41 -13.31 -10.30 -10.23
C ASN A 41 -14.24 -11.22 -11.03
N ILE A 42 -15.56 -11.03 -10.90
CA ILE A 42 -16.55 -11.77 -11.68
C ILE A 42 -16.38 -11.47 -13.18
N SER A 43 -16.15 -10.19 -13.55
CA SER A 43 -15.92 -9.81 -14.93
C SER A 43 -14.70 -10.49 -15.54
N SER A 44 -13.57 -10.51 -14.82
CA SER A 44 -12.36 -11.20 -15.26
C SER A 44 -12.59 -12.70 -15.47
N PHE A 45 -13.33 -13.33 -14.56
CA PHE A 45 -13.66 -14.75 -14.67
C PHE A 45 -14.53 -15.07 -15.90
N PHE A 46 -15.60 -14.28 -16.12
CA PHE A 46 -16.45 -14.49 -17.29
C PHE A 46 -15.80 -14.07 -18.61
N SER A 47 -14.85 -13.13 -18.60
CA SER A 47 -14.03 -12.83 -19.78
C SER A 47 -13.12 -13.99 -20.14
N TRP A 48 -12.47 -14.59 -19.14
CA TRP A 48 -11.68 -15.81 -19.36
C TRP A 48 -12.52 -16.96 -19.90
N LEU A 49 -13.72 -17.20 -19.37
CA LEU A 49 -14.63 -18.24 -19.90
C LEU A 49 -15.03 -18.00 -21.37
N GLU A 50 -15.18 -16.72 -21.76
CA GLU A 50 -15.49 -16.34 -23.15
C GLU A 50 -14.26 -16.53 -24.05
N GLU A 51 -13.06 -16.15 -23.58
CA GLU A 51 -11.78 -16.33 -24.30
C GLU A 51 -11.42 -17.79 -24.53
N GLU A 52 -11.78 -18.68 -23.59
CA GLU A 52 -11.56 -20.14 -23.67
C GLU A 52 -12.76 -20.91 -24.29
N ASP A 53 -13.69 -20.22 -24.92
CA ASP A 53 -14.85 -20.80 -25.58
C ASP A 53 -15.79 -21.66 -24.69
N TYR A 54 -15.69 -21.52 -23.36
CA TYR A 54 -16.64 -22.18 -22.45
C TYR A 54 -18.04 -21.57 -22.51
N ILE A 55 -18.14 -20.30 -22.88
CA ILE A 55 -19.39 -19.57 -23.10
C ILE A 55 -19.27 -18.70 -24.36
N LEU A 56 -20.36 -18.55 -25.09
CA LEU A 56 -20.39 -17.75 -26.31
C LEU A 56 -20.28 -16.24 -26.02
N LYS A 57 -20.78 -15.79 -24.85
CA LYS A 57 -20.84 -14.37 -24.53
C LYS A 57 -20.89 -14.15 -23.02
N SER A 58 -20.03 -13.28 -22.51
CA SER A 58 -19.99 -12.94 -21.10
C SER A 58 -21.26 -12.21 -20.67
N PRO A 59 -21.95 -12.66 -19.60
CA PRO A 59 -23.08 -11.95 -19.00
C PRO A 59 -22.70 -10.62 -18.36
N MET A 60 -21.38 -10.38 -18.17
CA MET A 60 -20.86 -9.16 -17.55
C MET A 60 -20.81 -7.95 -18.50
N ARG A 61 -20.98 -8.14 -19.81
CA ARG A 61 -20.87 -7.06 -20.81
C ARG A 61 -21.75 -5.84 -20.54
N ARG A 62 -22.92 -6.04 -19.88
CA ARG A 62 -23.89 -4.99 -19.53
C ARG A 62 -23.81 -4.55 -18.07
N ILE A 63 -22.81 -5.01 -17.31
CA ILE A 63 -22.61 -4.64 -15.90
C ILE A 63 -21.39 -3.72 -15.81
N HIS A 64 -21.67 -2.41 -15.85
CA HIS A 64 -20.63 -1.38 -15.85
C HIS A 64 -20.08 -1.13 -14.44
N LYS A 65 -18.93 -0.44 -14.41
CA LYS A 65 -18.26 0.02 -13.19
C LYS A 65 -19.22 0.82 -12.32
N ILE A 66 -19.27 0.51 -11.05
CA ILE A 66 -20.06 1.26 -10.07
C ILE A 66 -19.35 2.60 -9.79
N LYS A 67 -20.03 3.71 -10.06
CA LYS A 67 -19.53 5.03 -9.74
C LYS A 67 -19.41 5.19 -8.23
N THR A 68 -18.22 5.39 -7.73
CA THR A 68 -17.93 5.67 -6.33
C THR A 68 -17.23 7.01 -6.22
N LYS A 69 -17.63 7.83 -5.24
CA LYS A 69 -16.83 8.99 -4.86
C LYS A 69 -15.51 8.44 -4.30
N GLN A 70 -14.39 8.92 -4.80
CA GLN A 70 -13.10 8.65 -4.20
C GLN A 70 -12.86 9.71 -3.11
N PRO A 71 -13.03 9.39 -1.83
CA PRO A 71 -12.70 10.35 -0.78
C PRO A 71 -11.19 10.61 -0.81
N VAL A 72 -10.82 11.85 -0.56
CA VAL A 72 -9.43 12.20 -0.30
C VAL A 72 -8.95 11.37 0.88
N LYS A 73 -7.96 10.52 0.62
CA LYS A 73 -7.44 9.64 1.67
C LYS A 73 -6.46 10.44 2.53
N GLU A 74 -6.74 10.52 3.82
CA GLU A 74 -5.90 11.18 4.81
C GLU A 74 -4.48 10.63 4.84
N ILE A 75 -3.52 11.53 5.03
CA ILE A 75 -2.12 11.24 5.32
C ILE A 75 -1.87 11.32 6.84
N ILE A 76 -0.67 10.94 7.28
CA ILE A 76 -0.24 11.10 8.67
C ILE A 76 0.35 12.52 8.80
N SER A 77 -0.08 13.31 9.79
CA SER A 77 0.49 14.63 10.03
C SER A 77 1.93 14.54 10.55
N ASP A 78 2.67 15.66 10.56
CA ASP A 78 4.06 15.68 11.06
C ASP A 78 4.08 15.38 12.56
N GLU A 79 3.16 15.98 13.32
CA GLU A 79 3.02 15.76 14.75
C GLU A 79 2.69 14.29 15.04
N ALA A 80 1.80 13.68 14.23
CA ALA A 80 1.45 12.29 14.39
C ALA A 80 2.63 11.34 14.11
N ILE A 81 3.52 11.68 13.18
CA ILE A 81 4.76 10.92 12.94
C ILE A 81 5.70 11.02 14.14
N GLU A 82 5.91 12.22 14.71
CA GLU A 82 6.76 12.39 15.88
C GLU A 82 6.17 11.66 17.10
N LEU A 83 4.86 11.74 17.33
CA LEU A 83 4.20 10.97 18.39
C LEU A 83 4.36 9.46 18.22
N LEU A 84 4.30 8.94 16.99
CA LEU A 84 4.56 7.52 16.72
C LEU A 84 6.00 7.16 17.07
N ARG A 85 6.98 8.01 16.74
CA ARG A 85 8.41 7.80 17.06
C ARG A 85 8.65 7.77 18.55
N ASP A 86 8.17 8.78 19.26
CA ASP A 86 8.37 8.96 20.70
C ASP A 86 7.74 7.82 21.52
N ASN A 87 6.71 7.17 21.00
CA ASN A 87 6.01 6.08 21.67
C ASN A 87 6.45 4.68 21.24
N CYS A 88 7.48 4.56 20.38
CA CYS A 88 8.10 3.28 20.06
C CYS A 88 8.82 2.72 21.30
N GLN A 89 8.45 1.52 21.70
CA GLN A 89 9.02 0.88 22.91
C GLN A 89 10.36 0.19 22.63
N CYS A 90 10.72 -0.05 21.37
CA CYS A 90 11.97 -0.69 20.98
C CYS A 90 12.57 -0.06 19.74
N SER A 91 13.89 -0.17 19.59
CA SER A 91 14.65 0.38 18.47
C SER A 91 14.23 -0.22 17.12
N ARG A 92 13.80 -1.50 17.09
CA ARG A 92 13.30 -2.15 15.89
C ARG A 92 12.07 -1.42 15.31
N ASP A 93 11.07 -1.19 16.16
CA ASP A 93 9.81 -0.59 15.71
C ASP A 93 10.01 0.86 15.25
N LEU A 94 10.91 1.60 15.92
CA LEU A 94 11.30 2.95 15.51
C LEU A 94 12.01 2.95 14.14
N ALA A 95 13.00 2.08 13.95
CA ALA A 95 13.72 1.93 12.69
C ALA A 95 12.76 1.51 11.55
N MET A 96 11.83 0.62 11.82
CA MET A 96 10.83 0.15 10.87
C MET A 96 9.88 1.28 10.42
N ILE A 97 9.39 2.10 11.36
CA ILE A 97 8.52 3.24 11.06
C ILE A 97 9.25 4.26 10.20
N ASP A 98 10.49 4.59 10.55
CA ASP A 98 11.26 5.59 9.79
C ASP A 98 11.63 5.09 8.41
N LEU A 99 11.99 3.83 8.26
CA LEU A 99 12.26 3.27 6.94
C LEU A 99 11.00 3.28 6.05
N LEU A 100 9.83 2.88 6.59
CA LEU A 100 8.55 2.95 5.87
C LEU A 100 8.20 4.38 5.47
N TYR A 101 8.40 5.33 6.38
CA TYR A 101 8.06 6.73 6.15
C TYR A 101 9.02 7.40 5.15
N SER A 102 10.30 7.15 5.27
CA SER A 102 11.33 7.77 4.43
C SER A 102 11.32 7.23 3.00
N THR A 103 11.19 5.90 2.84
CA THR A 103 11.29 5.23 1.53
C THR A 103 9.95 5.02 0.82
N GLY A 104 8.86 4.94 1.58
CA GLY A 104 7.55 4.58 1.05
C GLY A 104 7.46 3.17 0.45
N ILE A 105 8.33 2.24 0.83
CA ILE A 105 8.30 0.84 0.37
C ILE A 105 7.02 0.13 0.80
N ARG A 106 6.69 -0.97 0.11
CA ARG A 106 5.56 -1.83 0.51
C ARG A 106 5.96 -2.69 1.70
N VAL A 107 4.98 -3.06 2.54
CA VAL A 107 5.25 -3.93 3.69
C VAL A 107 5.86 -5.27 3.28
N GLY A 108 5.46 -5.83 2.13
CA GLY A 108 6.07 -7.05 1.59
C GLY A 108 7.53 -6.85 1.20
N GLU A 109 7.89 -5.69 0.65
CA GLU A 109 9.28 -5.34 0.34
C GLU A 109 10.10 -5.16 1.63
N LEU A 110 9.54 -4.48 2.64
CA LEU A 110 10.18 -4.27 3.94
C LEU A 110 10.60 -5.59 4.60
N VAL A 111 9.68 -6.56 4.68
CA VAL A 111 9.94 -7.83 5.38
C VAL A 111 10.91 -8.74 4.62
N ASN A 112 11.06 -8.53 3.32
CA ASN A 112 12.00 -9.29 2.49
C ASN A 112 13.41 -8.72 2.48
N LEU A 113 13.63 -7.48 2.97
CA LEU A 113 14.97 -6.90 3.05
C LEU A 113 15.89 -7.71 3.95
N ASN A 114 17.13 -7.87 3.52
CA ASN A 114 18.26 -8.33 4.30
C ASN A 114 19.12 -7.15 4.74
N VAL A 115 19.98 -7.35 5.71
CA VAL A 115 20.97 -6.34 6.12
C VAL A 115 21.90 -5.97 4.96
N SER A 116 22.26 -6.96 4.13
CA SER A 116 23.11 -6.77 2.94
C SER A 116 22.48 -5.93 1.83
N ASP A 117 21.15 -5.75 1.83
CA ASP A 117 20.45 -4.95 0.82
C ASP A 117 20.47 -3.44 1.13
N VAL A 118 21.09 -3.05 2.27
CA VAL A 118 21.11 -1.67 2.75
C VAL A 118 22.52 -1.08 2.63
N ASP A 119 22.65 -0.05 1.81
CA ASP A 119 23.84 0.78 1.75
C ASP A 119 23.65 2.00 2.66
N PHE A 120 24.32 1.98 3.81
CA PHE A 120 24.26 3.06 4.79
C PHE A 120 25.02 4.33 4.36
N GLU A 121 26.04 4.21 3.53
CA GLU A 121 26.80 5.37 3.04
C GLU A 121 25.99 6.12 1.99
N ALA A 122 25.50 5.43 0.98
CA ALA A 122 24.65 6.00 -0.05
C ALA A 122 23.21 6.30 0.46
N ARG A 123 22.83 5.77 1.62
CA ARG A 123 21.46 5.83 2.19
C ARG A 123 20.41 5.32 1.22
N GLU A 124 20.68 4.16 0.65
CA GLU A 124 19.79 3.49 -0.27
C GLU A 124 19.59 2.03 0.09
N CYS A 125 18.49 1.44 -0.35
CA CYS A 125 18.32 -0.01 -0.33
C CYS A 125 17.69 -0.48 -1.64
N VAL A 126 18.03 -1.73 -1.99
CA VAL A 126 17.50 -2.41 -3.15
C VAL A 126 16.26 -3.20 -2.73
N VAL A 127 15.14 -2.97 -3.40
CA VAL A 127 13.90 -3.70 -3.12
C VAL A 127 13.37 -4.36 -4.39
N PHE A 128 12.78 -5.54 -4.22
CA PHE A 128 12.18 -6.32 -5.31
C PHE A 128 10.66 -6.14 -5.31
N GLY A 129 10.14 -5.61 -6.41
CA GLY A 129 8.72 -5.38 -6.61
C GLY A 129 7.99 -6.54 -7.28
N LYS A 130 6.72 -6.35 -7.65
CA LYS A 130 5.93 -7.34 -8.37
C LYS A 130 6.60 -7.71 -9.71
N GLY A 131 6.78 -9.00 -9.96
CA GLY A 131 7.45 -9.53 -11.16
C GLY A 131 8.97 -9.41 -11.10
N ASP A 132 9.54 -9.50 -9.90
CA ASP A 132 10.99 -9.51 -9.63
C ASP A 132 11.75 -8.29 -10.18
N LYS A 133 11.05 -7.16 -10.30
CA LYS A 133 11.65 -5.91 -10.75
C LYS A 133 12.36 -5.24 -9.59
N GLU A 134 13.67 -5.18 -9.71
CA GLU A 134 14.55 -4.47 -8.79
C GLU A 134 14.38 -2.95 -8.92
N ARG A 135 14.40 -2.24 -7.78
CA ARG A 135 14.54 -0.78 -7.74
C ARG A 135 15.27 -0.32 -6.50
N LYS A 136 15.99 0.78 -6.63
CA LYS A 136 16.57 1.49 -5.50
C LYS A 136 15.53 2.42 -4.87
N VAL A 137 15.55 2.46 -3.54
CA VAL A 137 14.81 3.43 -2.72
C VAL A 137 15.76 4.10 -1.75
N TYR A 138 15.44 5.32 -1.37
CA TYR A 138 16.34 6.18 -0.59
C TYR A 138 15.74 6.49 0.77
N PHE A 139 16.57 6.53 1.80
CA PHE A 139 16.15 6.86 3.15
C PHE A 139 16.93 8.06 3.71
N ASP A 140 16.30 8.78 4.62
CA ASP A 140 16.88 9.98 5.22
C ASP A 140 17.87 9.66 6.36
N ALA A 141 18.48 10.71 6.91
CA ALA A 141 19.47 10.58 7.98
C ALA A 141 18.86 10.00 9.27
N LYS A 142 17.58 10.31 9.59
CA LYS A 142 16.90 9.74 10.76
C LYS A 142 16.76 8.23 10.62
N ALA A 143 16.27 7.75 9.49
CA ALA A 143 16.13 6.33 9.21
C ALA A 143 17.49 5.61 9.28
N LYS A 144 18.57 6.21 8.73
CA LYS A 144 19.95 5.70 8.88
C LYS A 144 20.32 5.47 10.33
N LEU A 145 20.19 6.50 11.16
CA LEU A 145 20.58 6.44 12.57
C LEU A 145 19.77 5.41 13.35
N HIS A 146 18.45 5.37 13.13
CA HIS A 146 17.59 4.42 13.84
C HIS A 146 17.81 2.98 13.38
N LEU A 147 18.08 2.74 12.10
CA LEU A 147 18.45 1.42 11.59
C LEU A 147 19.79 0.94 12.20
N GLN A 148 20.81 1.80 12.19
CA GLN A 148 22.12 1.48 12.79
C GLN A 148 21.97 1.18 14.28
N ASN A 149 21.24 2.01 15.05
CA ASN A 149 20.96 1.78 16.47
C ASN A 149 20.19 0.48 16.70
N TYR A 150 19.28 0.11 15.84
CA TYR A 150 18.58 -1.17 15.91
C TYR A 150 19.53 -2.34 15.67
N LEU A 151 20.33 -2.29 14.58
CA LEU A 151 21.26 -3.36 14.23
C LEU A 151 22.35 -3.55 15.28
N MET A 152 22.87 -2.47 15.89
CA MET A 152 23.84 -2.56 16.98
C MET A 152 23.30 -3.26 18.26
N LYS A 153 21.98 -3.28 18.43
CA LYS A 153 21.31 -3.91 19.59
C LYS A 153 20.86 -5.34 19.32
N ARG A 154 21.04 -5.82 18.08
CA ARG A 154 20.74 -7.22 17.76
C ARG A 154 21.84 -8.13 18.27
N ASP A 155 21.41 -9.29 18.75
CA ASP A 155 22.26 -10.36 19.26
C ASP A 155 22.04 -11.68 18.48
N ASP A 156 21.49 -11.61 17.27
CA ASP A 156 21.21 -12.73 16.39
C ASP A 156 21.97 -12.60 15.05
N ASP A 157 22.17 -13.74 14.38
CA ASP A 157 22.86 -13.83 13.08
C ASP A 157 21.89 -13.93 11.88
N ASN A 158 20.60 -13.67 12.09
CA ASN A 158 19.62 -13.75 11.01
C ASN A 158 19.89 -12.69 9.93
N PRO A 159 20.01 -13.06 8.65
CA PRO A 159 20.30 -12.11 7.57
C PRO A 159 19.17 -11.10 7.33
N ALA A 160 17.94 -11.34 7.81
CA ALA A 160 16.83 -10.43 7.64
C ALA A 160 17.09 -9.07 8.29
N LEU A 161 16.71 -7.98 7.60
CA LEU A 161 16.83 -6.63 8.17
C LEU A 161 15.98 -6.48 9.43
N PHE A 162 14.75 -7.02 9.44
CA PHE A 162 13.86 -6.99 10.61
C PHE A 162 13.50 -8.39 11.08
N VAL A 163 13.69 -8.63 12.36
CA VAL A 163 13.41 -9.92 13.02
C VAL A 163 12.38 -9.77 14.14
N SER A 164 11.82 -10.88 14.61
CA SER A 164 10.98 -10.91 15.81
C SER A 164 11.81 -10.55 17.04
N LEU A 165 11.15 -10.02 18.10
CA LEU A 165 11.85 -9.71 19.35
C LEU A 165 12.06 -10.95 20.20
N ASP A 166 11.25 -11.97 19.98
CA ASP A 166 11.29 -13.22 20.73
C ASP A 166 12.16 -14.24 19.98
N ALA A 167 12.91 -15.05 20.74
CA ALA A 167 13.67 -16.16 20.16
C ALA A 167 12.75 -17.13 19.39
N PRO A 168 13.20 -17.68 18.26
CA PRO A 168 14.56 -17.70 17.70
C PRO A 168 14.90 -16.50 16.78
N HIS A 169 14.27 -15.34 16.94
CA HIS A 169 14.51 -14.11 16.15
C HIS A 169 14.28 -14.33 14.64
N ASP A 170 13.17 -14.98 14.31
CA ASP A 170 12.77 -15.22 12.92
C ASP A 170 12.52 -13.91 12.17
N ARG A 171 12.71 -13.96 10.83
CA ARG A 171 12.33 -12.86 9.94
C ARG A 171 10.92 -12.36 10.24
N LEU A 172 10.76 -11.05 10.42
CA LEU A 172 9.47 -10.43 10.70
C LEU A 172 8.51 -10.63 9.54
N LYS A 173 7.29 -11.09 9.81
CA LYS A 173 6.24 -11.31 8.81
C LYS A 173 5.40 -10.05 8.59
N ILE A 174 4.73 -9.96 7.45
CA ILE A 174 3.80 -8.85 7.12
C ILE A 174 2.80 -8.60 8.25
N SER A 175 2.17 -9.69 8.75
CA SER A 175 1.21 -9.59 9.86
C SER A 175 1.83 -9.01 11.14
N GLY A 176 3.09 -9.34 11.42
CA GLY A 176 3.83 -8.79 12.56
C GLY A 176 4.00 -7.28 12.45
N VAL A 177 4.43 -6.78 11.29
CA VAL A 177 4.54 -5.34 11.00
C VAL A 177 3.18 -4.64 11.16
N GLU A 178 2.13 -5.20 10.55
CA GLU A 178 0.80 -4.61 10.59
C GLU A 178 0.21 -4.56 12.00
N ILE A 179 0.38 -5.63 12.80
CA ILE A 179 -0.07 -5.69 14.19
C ILE A 179 0.66 -4.64 15.04
N ARG A 180 1.99 -4.54 14.91
CA ARG A 180 2.79 -3.58 15.70
C ARG A 180 2.38 -2.14 15.38
N ILE A 181 2.31 -1.76 14.12
CA ILE A 181 1.89 -0.42 13.69
C ILE A 181 0.46 -0.12 14.14
N ARG A 182 -0.46 -1.07 14.00
CA ARG A 182 -1.86 -0.90 14.44
C ARG A 182 -1.98 -0.74 15.95
N THR A 183 -1.23 -1.54 16.71
CA THR A 183 -1.21 -1.47 18.18
C THR A 183 -0.68 -0.12 18.66
N LEU A 184 0.41 0.37 18.05
CA LEU A 184 0.96 1.69 18.35
C LEU A 184 -0.04 2.80 18.04
N GLY A 185 -0.66 2.76 16.85
CA GLY A 185 -1.70 3.72 16.47
C GLY A 185 -2.88 3.73 17.44
N ARG A 186 -3.36 2.56 17.88
CA ARG A 186 -4.44 2.45 18.88
C ARG A 186 -4.09 3.08 20.22
N LYS A 187 -2.87 2.84 20.72
CA LYS A 187 -2.38 3.47 21.97
C LYS A 187 -2.39 5.00 21.93
N LEU A 188 -2.21 5.57 20.75
CA LEU A 188 -2.18 7.00 20.52
C LEU A 188 -3.53 7.58 20.05
N ASN A 189 -4.60 6.80 20.10
CA ASN A 189 -5.92 7.16 19.58
C ASN A 189 -5.89 7.60 18.10
N MET A 190 -4.91 7.08 17.33
CA MET A 190 -4.78 7.34 15.91
C MET A 190 -5.50 6.25 15.13
N GLU A 191 -6.62 6.60 14.51
CA GLU A 191 -7.35 5.65 13.69
C GLU A 191 -6.60 5.27 12.40
N LYS A 192 -6.70 4.00 12.04
CA LYS A 192 -6.29 3.47 10.72
C LYS A 192 -4.82 3.72 10.35
N ILE A 193 -3.91 3.67 11.31
CA ILE A 193 -2.48 3.64 11.02
C ILE A 193 -2.11 2.24 10.52
N HIS A 194 -1.49 2.17 9.35
CA HIS A 194 -1.05 0.93 8.69
C HIS A 194 0.08 1.24 7.68
N PRO A 195 0.89 0.27 7.24
CA PRO A 195 2.06 0.53 6.37
C PRO A 195 1.75 1.32 5.11
N HIS A 196 0.62 1.06 4.46
CA HIS A 196 0.21 1.80 3.26
C HIS A 196 -0.07 3.30 3.51
N LYS A 197 -0.41 3.68 4.76
CA LYS A 197 -0.62 5.09 5.11
C LYS A 197 0.71 5.85 5.15
N PHE A 198 1.81 5.22 5.60
CA PHE A 198 3.16 5.79 5.53
C PHE A 198 3.59 6.03 4.08
N ARG A 199 3.45 5.03 3.22
CA ARG A 199 3.76 5.16 1.80
C ARG A 199 2.99 6.28 1.12
N ARG A 200 1.69 6.41 1.43
CA ARG A 200 0.86 7.52 0.94
C ARG A 200 1.38 8.86 1.46
N THR A 201 1.69 8.95 2.74
CA THR A 201 2.20 10.17 3.37
C THR A 201 3.49 10.62 2.72
N MET A 202 4.45 9.72 2.52
CA MET A 202 5.69 10.01 1.80
C MET A 202 5.41 10.54 0.39
N ALA A 203 4.59 9.83 -0.38
CA ALA A 203 4.29 10.21 -1.76
C ALA A 203 3.61 11.59 -1.86
N THR A 204 2.59 11.83 -1.05
CA THR A 204 1.89 13.13 -1.02
C THR A 204 2.84 14.26 -0.63
N ARG A 205 3.65 14.07 0.41
CA ARG A 205 4.62 15.09 0.84
C ARG A 205 5.73 15.34 -0.16
N ALA A 206 6.21 14.30 -0.86
CA ALA A 206 7.20 14.47 -1.92
C ALA A 206 6.64 15.36 -3.04
N ILE A 207 5.40 15.12 -3.46
CA ILE A 207 4.71 15.94 -4.46
C ILE A 207 4.48 17.37 -3.94
N ASP A 208 4.02 17.52 -2.72
CA ASP A 208 3.77 18.84 -2.09
C ASP A 208 5.05 19.67 -1.96
N LYS A 209 6.20 19.00 -1.77
CA LYS A 209 7.53 19.65 -1.75
C LYS A 209 8.10 19.90 -3.15
N GLY A 210 7.37 19.57 -4.20
CA GLY A 210 7.74 19.87 -5.59
C GLY A 210 8.50 18.76 -6.31
N MET A 211 8.56 17.53 -5.76
CA MET A 211 9.14 16.40 -6.50
C MET A 211 8.26 16.06 -7.70
N PRO A 212 8.81 15.95 -8.92
CA PRO A 212 8.05 15.54 -10.11
C PRO A 212 7.36 14.20 -9.91
N ILE A 213 6.12 14.09 -10.40
CA ILE A 213 5.29 12.90 -10.18
C ILE A 213 5.89 11.63 -10.77
N GLU A 214 6.65 11.76 -11.86
CA GLU A 214 7.37 10.67 -12.52
C GLU A 214 8.48 10.12 -11.62
N GLN A 215 9.15 10.99 -10.87
CA GLN A 215 10.18 10.58 -9.90
C GLN A 215 9.52 9.85 -8.72
N VAL A 216 8.40 10.36 -8.21
CA VAL A 216 7.61 9.68 -7.17
C VAL A 216 7.12 8.33 -7.66
N GLN A 217 6.62 8.25 -8.91
CA GLN A 217 6.22 7.00 -9.55
C GLN A 217 7.37 5.98 -9.56
N LYS A 218 8.57 6.40 -9.94
CA LYS A 218 9.76 5.56 -10.02
C LYS A 218 10.18 5.05 -8.64
N ILE A 219 10.24 5.93 -7.63
CA ILE A 219 10.55 5.55 -6.23
C ILE A 219 9.54 4.52 -5.72
N LEU A 220 8.25 4.75 -5.97
CA LEU A 220 7.19 3.84 -5.54
C LEU A 220 7.14 2.54 -6.35
N GLY A 221 7.72 2.48 -7.54
CA GLY A 221 7.63 1.33 -8.44
C GLY A 221 6.19 1.07 -8.89
N HIS A 222 5.49 2.12 -9.33
CA HIS A 222 4.18 2.01 -9.97
C HIS A 222 4.36 1.84 -11.47
N SER A 223 3.79 0.79 -12.03
CA SER A 223 3.81 0.53 -13.48
C SER A 223 2.97 1.54 -14.27
N GLN A 224 1.96 2.13 -13.64
CA GLN A 224 1.05 3.11 -14.25
C GLN A 224 1.06 4.41 -13.42
N ILE A 225 1.15 5.55 -14.11
CA ILE A 225 1.18 6.87 -13.48
C ILE A 225 -0.12 7.20 -12.75
N ASP A 226 -1.27 6.70 -13.23
CA ASP A 226 -2.59 6.88 -12.61
C ASP A 226 -2.61 6.42 -11.14
N THR A 227 -1.80 5.42 -10.80
CA THR A 227 -1.66 4.96 -9.41
C THR A 227 -0.96 6.00 -8.54
N THR A 228 -0.03 6.77 -9.11
CA THR A 228 0.68 7.85 -8.41
C THR A 228 -0.15 9.14 -8.38
N MET A 229 -0.92 9.40 -9.43
CA MET A 229 -1.84 10.55 -9.50
C MET A 229 -2.86 10.58 -8.35
N GLN A 230 -3.18 9.43 -7.75
CA GLN A 230 -4.05 9.36 -6.56
C GLN A 230 -3.47 10.10 -5.33
N TYR A 231 -2.17 10.38 -5.31
CA TYR A 231 -1.48 11.13 -4.27
C TYR A 231 -1.33 12.62 -4.60
N ALA A 232 -1.42 12.97 -5.89
CA ALA A 232 -1.42 14.35 -6.35
C ALA A 232 -2.81 14.97 -6.11
N ILE A 233 -3.09 15.33 -4.87
CA ILE A 233 -4.23 16.20 -4.58
C ILE A 233 -3.84 17.58 -5.05
N VAL A 234 -4.49 18.05 -6.11
CA VAL A 234 -4.29 19.41 -6.61
C VAL A 234 -4.76 20.39 -5.53
N ASN A 235 -3.84 20.76 -4.66
CA ASN A 235 -4.07 21.85 -3.73
C ASN A 235 -3.91 23.17 -4.50
N GLN A 236 -4.93 24.04 -4.48
CA GLN A 236 -4.87 25.33 -5.16
C GLN A 236 -3.67 26.17 -4.72
N ASN A 237 -3.25 26.05 -3.46
CA ASN A 237 -2.03 26.71 -2.97
C ASN A 237 -0.78 26.23 -3.68
N ASN A 238 -0.66 24.92 -3.97
CA ASN A 238 0.46 24.37 -4.70
C ASN A 238 0.47 24.84 -6.16
N VAL A 239 -0.71 24.98 -6.79
CA VAL A 239 -0.84 25.54 -8.14
C VAL A 239 -0.37 27.00 -8.16
N LYS A 240 -0.80 27.81 -7.21
CA LYS A 240 -0.40 29.21 -7.11
C LYS A 240 1.11 29.35 -6.90
N THR A 241 1.68 28.59 -5.98
CA THR A 241 3.13 28.60 -5.68
C THR A 241 3.94 28.13 -6.89
N SER A 242 3.48 27.09 -7.57
CA SER A 242 4.13 26.62 -8.80
C SER A 242 4.03 27.66 -9.93
N HIS A 243 2.87 28.28 -10.13
CA HIS A 243 2.73 29.36 -11.11
C HIS A 243 3.71 30.50 -10.83
N GLN A 244 3.78 30.97 -9.57
CA GLN A 244 4.72 32.03 -9.18
C GLN A 244 6.18 31.65 -9.39
N LYS A 245 6.53 30.35 -9.14
CA LYS A 245 7.90 29.87 -9.27
C LYS A 245 8.36 29.68 -10.71
N PHE A 246 7.46 29.28 -11.60
CA PHE A 246 7.82 28.83 -12.96
C PHE A 246 7.34 29.76 -14.09
N ILE A 247 6.42 30.68 -13.81
CA ILE A 247 5.82 31.54 -14.83
C ILE A 247 6.05 33.04 -14.53
N ALA A 248 6.14 33.42 -13.26
CA ALA A 248 6.46 34.77 -12.83
C ALA A 248 7.96 34.93 -12.61
#